data_ca821c45879c5d680f4b3e3ba3d26093
#
_entry.id   ca821c45879c5d680f4b3e3ba3d26093
#
_cell.length_a   1.000
_cell.length_b   1.000
_cell.length_c   1.000
_cell.angle_alpha   90.00
_cell.angle_beta   90.00
_cell.angle_gamma   90.00
#
_symmetry.space_group_name_H-M   'P 1'
#
loop_
_entity.id
_entity.type
_entity.pdbx_description
1 polymer ?
#
loop_
_entity_poly.entity_id
_entity_poly.type
_entity_poly.pdbx_seq_one_letter_code
_entity_poly.pdbx_strand_id
1 'polypeptide(L)'
;KTLTREAIVVGCGVSGLTTAVRLLEAGFKVRIVTRERTPHTTSDIAAAVWYPFRCGPIDRALLWSRRSFRALRELAKDPETGVTMVPGIDLLESDDGGDPWWMEAVDGLRRAEKNELAPGYVAGRVFTAPVIAMPVYLKWLERKVDSLKGTIETRSVANLEALLLEASLVVNCTGLAARELVDDDALHPIRGQVVRVTAGFAPRFVQAGGGEKPLSYIIP
;
A
#
# COMPACT_ATOMS: atom_id res chain seq x y z
N LYS A 1 -38.67 1.82 0.31
CA LYS A 1 -37.69 1.05 1.08
C LYS A 1 -36.34 1.26 0.40
N THR A 2 -35.45 1.98 1.06
CA THR A 2 -34.07 2.14 0.58
C THR A 2 -33.43 0.76 0.65
N LEU A 3 -33.06 0.19 -0.48
CA LEU A 3 -32.30 -1.07 -0.52
C LEU A 3 -31.01 -0.86 0.26
N THR A 4 -30.85 -1.55 1.37
CA THR A 4 -29.62 -1.50 2.16
C THR A 4 -28.50 -2.08 1.28
N ARG A 5 -27.53 -1.26 0.90
CA ARG A 5 -26.38 -1.69 0.11
C ARG A 5 -25.44 -2.46 1.05
N GLU A 6 -25.52 -3.78 1.05
CA GLU A 6 -24.64 -4.63 1.85
C GLU A 6 -23.46 -5.10 1.01
N ALA A 7 -22.25 -5.02 1.59
CA ALA A 7 -21.03 -5.48 0.97
C ALA A 7 -20.22 -6.39 1.91
N ILE A 8 -19.66 -7.44 1.37
CA ILE A 8 -18.66 -8.28 2.03
C ILE A 8 -17.30 -8.03 1.38
N VAL A 9 -16.31 -7.70 2.21
CA VAL A 9 -14.92 -7.61 1.81
C VAL A 9 -14.19 -8.84 2.33
N VAL A 10 -13.55 -9.61 1.46
CA VAL A 10 -12.83 -10.82 1.85
C VAL A 10 -11.34 -10.50 1.95
N GLY A 11 -10.81 -10.60 3.18
CA GLY A 11 -9.43 -10.26 3.53
C GLY A 11 -9.31 -8.98 4.36
N CYS A 12 -8.39 -8.99 5.35
CA CYS A 12 -8.19 -7.93 6.34
C CYS A 12 -6.76 -7.33 6.30
N GLY A 13 -6.06 -7.46 5.17
CA GLY A 13 -4.85 -6.71 4.89
C GLY A 13 -5.15 -5.26 4.51
N VAL A 14 -4.12 -4.50 4.12
CA VAL A 14 -4.27 -3.09 3.75
C VAL A 14 -5.31 -2.85 2.66
N SER A 15 -5.38 -3.72 1.64
CA SER A 15 -6.38 -3.61 0.56
C SER A 15 -7.80 -3.79 1.08
N GLY A 16 -8.04 -4.83 1.89
CA GLY A 16 -9.37 -5.12 2.42
C GLY A 16 -9.86 -4.06 3.39
N LEU A 17 -9.03 -3.66 4.35
CA LEU A 17 -9.37 -2.61 5.32
C LEU A 17 -9.65 -1.27 4.63
N THR A 18 -8.79 -0.86 3.68
CA THR A 18 -8.99 0.39 2.94
C THR A 18 -10.27 0.34 2.10
N THR A 19 -10.54 -0.78 1.42
CA THR A 19 -11.77 -0.97 0.65
C THR A 19 -13.00 -0.89 1.54
N ALA A 20 -12.97 -1.55 2.70
CA ALA A 20 -14.08 -1.52 3.65
C ALA A 20 -14.35 -0.09 4.15
N VAL A 21 -13.32 0.68 4.52
CA VAL A 21 -13.47 2.08 4.92
C VAL A 21 -14.12 2.90 3.81
N ARG A 22 -13.67 2.75 2.55
CA ARG A 22 -14.23 3.51 1.42
C ARG A 22 -15.69 3.13 1.13
N LEU A 23 -16.04 1.86 1.25
CA LEU A 23 -17.43 1.42 1.08
C LEU A 23 -18.33 1.93 2.21
N LEU A 24 -17.85 1.92 3.46
CA LEU A 24 -18.57 2.47 4.61
C LEU A 24 -18.81 3.97 4.44
N GLU A 25 -17.79 4.73 4.04
CA GLU A 25 -17.88 6.16 3.73
C GLU A 25 -18.85 6.44 2.58
N ALA A 26 -18.99 5.51 1.63
CA ALA A 26 -19.96 5.58 0.53
C ALA A 26 -21.38 5.13 0.93
N GLY A 27 -21.63 4.83 2.22
CA GLY A 27 -22.93 4.47 2.76
C GLY A 27 -23.33 3.00 2.60
N PHE A 28 -22.35 2.11 2.32
CA PHE A 28 -22.61 0.68 2.39
C PHE A 28 -22.58 0.19 3.84
N LYS A 29 -23.35 -0.84 4.14
CA LYS A 29 -23.15 -1.65 5.34
C LYS A 29 -22.10 -2.71 4.99
N VAL A 30 -20.97 -2.73 5.69
CA VAL A 30 -19.82 -3.56 5.33
C VAL A 30 -19.50 -4.56 6.43
N ARG A 31 -19.26 -5.80 6.02
CA ARG A 31 -18.66 -6.86 6.82
C ARG A 31 -17.37 -7.33 6.13
N ILE A 32 -16.27 -7.32 6.86
CA ILE A 32 -15.03 -7.96 6.43
C ILE A 32 -15.07 -9.41 6.90
N VAL A 33 -14.77 -10.35 6.01
CA VAL A 33 -14.60 -11.77 6.33
C VAL A 33 -13.14 -12.12 6.04
N THR A 34 -12.45 -12.69 7.03
CA THR A 34 -11.01 -12.92 6.90
C THR A 34 -10.56 -14.13 7.71
N ARG A 35 -9.52 -14.82 7.25
CA ARG A 35 -8.84 -15.87 7.99
C ARG A 35 -7.95 -15.33 9.09
N GLU A 36 -7.25 -14.23 8.78
CA GLU A 36 -6.24 -13.62 9.65
C GLU A 36 -6.42 -12.10 9.72
N ARG A 37 -6.01 -11.51 10.84
CA ARG A 37 -6.04 -10.06 11.10
C ARG A 37 -4.64 -9.58 11.50
N THR A 38 -4.46 -8.27 11.57
CA THR A 38 -3.25 -7.70 12.16
C THR A 38 -3.05 -8.27 13.59
N PRO A 39 -1.84 -8.69 13.97
CA PRO A 39 -0.55 -8.51 13.31
C PRO A 39 -0.10 -9.68 12.39
N HIS A 40 -1.00 -10.50 11.86
CA HIS A 40 -0.67 -11.74 11.16
C HIS A 40 -0.92 -11.69 9.65
N THR A 41 -1.12 -10.51 9.07
CA THR A 41 -1.30 -10.37 7.61
C THR A 41 0.03 -10.10 6.91
N THR A 42 0.10 -10.41 5.60
CA THR A 42 1.25 -10.04 4.77
C THR A 42 1.52 -8.53 4.80
N SER A 43 0.48 -7.71 4.98
CA SER A 43 0.61 -6.26 5.07
C SER A 43 1.36 -5.79 6.32
N ASP A 44 1.33 -6.55 7.42
CA ASP A 44 2.01 -6.18 8.67
C ASP A 44 3.54 -6.20 8.57
N ILE A 45 4.07 -7.01 7.64
CA ILE A 45 5.52 -7.15 7.44
C ILE A 45 6.05 -6.25 6.31
N ALA A 46 5.19 -5.53 5.61
CA ALA A 46 5.61 -4.62 4.56
C ALA A 46 6.39 -3.44 5.16
N ALA A 47 7.51 -3.09 4.52
CA ALA A 47 8.25 -1.87 4.80
C ALA A 47 7.74 -0.80 3.82
N ALA A 48 6.72 -0.05 4.22
CA ALA A 48 5.89 0.67 3.29
C ALA A 48 6.36 2.12 3.08
N VAL A 49 6.97 2.35 1.94
CA VAL A 49 7.11 3.68 1.34
C VAL A 49 6.21 3.77 0.11
N TRP A 50 5.58 4.91 -0.11
CA TRP A 50 4.86 5.13 -1.36
C TRP A 50 5.86 5.22 -2.51
N TYR A 51 5.81 4.24 -3.38
CA TYR A 51 6.63 4.15 -4.59
C TYR A 51 5.95 3.28 -5.63
N PRO A 52 5.62 3.79 -6.83
CA PRO A 52 4.98 3.01 -7.89
C PRO A 52 5.97 2.04 -8.55
N PHE A 53 6.13 0.87 -7.93
CA PHE A 53 7.05 -0.15 -8.37
C PHE A 53 6.37 -1.18 -9.26
N ARG A 54 6.86 -1.35 -10.49
CA ARG A 54 6.41 -2.38 -11.46
C ARG A 54 4.90 -2.49 -11.59
N CYS A 55 4.20 -1.37 -11.66
CA CYS A 55 2.75 -1.33 -11.80
C CYS A 55 2.34 -0.79 -13.18
N GLY A 56 1.22 -1.27 -13.68
CA GLY A 56 0.68 -0.91 -14.98
C GLY A 56 -0.79 -1.28 -15.12
N PRO A 57 -1.46 -0.91 -16.22
CA PRO A 57 -0.96 -0.04 -17.30
C PRO A 57 -0.68 1.40 -16.78
N ILE A 58 0.28 2.10 -17.39
CA ILE A 58 0.86 3.34 -16.84
C ILE A 58 -0.18 4.45 -16.62
N ASP A 59 -1.13 4.62 -17.52
CA ASP A 59 -2.19 5.62 -17.41
C ASP A 59 -3.04 5.44 -16.14
N ARG A 60 -3.45 4.21 -15.86
CA ARG A 60 -4.20 3.85 -14.64
C ARG A 60 -3.32 3.92 -13.41
N ALA A 61 -2.10 3.39 -13.50
CA ALA A 61 -1.13 3.41 -12.42
C ALA A 61 -0.81 4.85 -11.98
N LEU A 62 -0.64 5.80 -12.91
CA LEU A 62 -0.44 7.21 -12.60
C LEU A 62 -1.65 7.82 -11.89
N LEU A 63 -2.86 7.54 -12.37
CA LEU A 63 -4.08 8.02 -11.72
C LEU A 63 -4.21 7.51 -10.27
N TRP A 64 -3.98 6.22 -10.06
CA TRP A 64 -4.03 5.61 -8.73
C TRP A 64 -2.90 6.11 -7.82
N SER A 65 -1.70 6.27 -8.37
CA SER A 65 -0.54 6.81 -7.65
C SER A 65 -0.82 8.24 -7.13
N ARG A 66 -1.34 9.11 -7.99
CA ARG A 66 -1.75 10.48 -7.61
C ARG A 66 -2.82 10.47 -6.51
N ARG A 67 -3.83 9.62 -6.62
CA ARG A 67 -4.91 9.53 -5.63
C ARG A 67 -4.42 8.98 -4.30
N SER A 68 -3.62 7.91 -4.32
CA SER A 68 -3.06 7.32 -3.10
C SER A 68 -2.07 8.26 -2.42
N PHE A 69 -1.20 8.94 -3.18
CA PHE A 69 -0.28 9.94 -2.62
C PHE A 69 -1.02 11.04 -1.87
N ARG A 70 -2.06 11.63 -2.50
CA ARG A 70 -2.87 12.68 -1.87
C ARG A 70 -3.57 12.17 -0.61
N ALA A 71 -4.17 10.98 -0.67
CA ALA A 71 -4.86 10.41 0.48
C ALA A 71 -3.89 10.14 1.64
N LEU A 72 -2.72 9.56 1.37
CA LEU A 72 -1.70 9.31 2.39
C LEU A 72 -1.11 10.61 2.95
N ARG A 73 -0.92 11.63 2.13
CA ARG A 73 -0.47 12.96 2.58
C ARG A 73 -1.50 13.60 3.54
N GLU A 74 -2.78 13.46 3.29
CA GLU A 74 -3.81 13.92 4.22
C GLU A 74 -3.77 13.12 5.53
N LEU A 75 -3.63 11.80 5.45
CA LEU A 75 -3.50 10.93 6.63
C LEU A 75 -2.26 11.26 7.46
N ALA A 76 -1.16 11.70 6.84
CA ALA A 76 0.06 12.10 7.54
C ALA A 76 -0.10 13.33 8.44
N LYS A 77 -1.22 14.04 8.37
CA LYS A 77 -1.55 15.14 9.29
C LYS A 77 -2.00 14.65 10.67
N ASP A 78 -2.42 13.40 10.75
CA ASP A 78 -2.82 12.75 11.99
C ASP A 78 -1.77 11.69 12.38
N PRO A 79 -1.00 11.91 13.46
CA PRO A 79 0.06 10.98 13.88
C PRO A 79 -0.45 9.61 14.31
N GLU A 80 -1.74 9.47 14.66
CA GLU A 80 -2.32 8.18 15.04
C GLU A 80 -2.43 7.21 13.85
N THR A 81 -2.37 7.72 12.62
CA THR A 81 -2.43 6.89 11.41
C THR A 81 -1.17 6.06 11.19
N GLY A 82 -0.03 6.47 11.76
CA GLY A 82 1.27 5.89 11.47
C GLY A 82 1.81 6.22 10.08
N VAL A 83 1.23 7.22 9.40
CA VAL A 83 1.72 7.75 8.11
C VAL A 83 2.53 9.00 8.36
N THR A 84 3.71 9.10 7.75
CA THR A 84 4.59 10.27 7.87
C THR A 84 5.14 10.67 6.51
N MET A 85 5.19 11.96 6.22
CA MET A 85 5.87 12.47 5.02
C MET A 85 7.37 12.52 5.27
N VAL A 86 8.15 11.73 4.55
CA VAL A 86 9.60 11.58 4.75
C VAL A 86 10.34 11.97 3.48
N PRO A 87 11.38 12.81 3.56
CA PRO A 87 12.26 13.06 2.43
C PRO A 87 13.04 11.79 2.08
N GLY A 88 13.40 11.63 0.83
CA GLY A 88 14.17 10.48 0.40
C GLY A 88 14.89 10.67 -0.91
N ILE A 89 15.67 9.69 -1.27
CA ILE A 89 16.44 9.66 -2.51
C ILE A 89 16.30 8.30 -3.20
N ASP A 90 16.05 8.36 -4.50
CA ASP A 90 16.15 7.22 -5.42
C ASP A 90 17.48 7.34 -6.17
N LEU A 91 18.40 6.42 -5.88
CA LEU A 91 19.77 6.41 -6.41
C LEU A 91 19.83 5.64 -7.72
N LEU A 92 20.49 6.22 -8.72
CA LEU A 92 20.57 5.68 -10.07
C LEU A 92 22.02 5.33 -10.43
N GLU A 93 22.22 4.13 -10.98
CA GLU A 93 23.54 3.66 -11.47
C GLU A 93 23.86 4.22 -12.87
N SER A 94 22.84 4.61 -13.62
CA SER A 94 22.97 5.29 -14.92
C SER A 94 22.04 6.50 -14.95
N ASP A 95 22.45 7.56 -15.60
CA ASP A 95 21.62 8.73 -15.85
C ASP A 95 21.07 8.66 -17.27
N ASP A 96 19.83 8.21 -17.40
CA ASP A 96 19.12 8.18 -18.68
C ASP A 96 18.54 9.57 -19.06
N GLY A 97 18.73 10.56 -18.20
CA GLY A 97 18.22 11.93 -18.38
C GLY A 97 16.71 12.07 -18.25
N GLY A 98 15.98 10.95 -18.15
CA GLY A 98 14.52 10.94 -18.13
C GLY A 98 13.89 11.16 -16.76
N ASP A 99 12.69 11.71 -16.78
CA ASP A 99 11.84 11.79 -15.59
C ASP A 99 11.02 10.50 -15.45
N PRO A 100 10.81 10.02 -14.21
CA PRO A 100 10.01 8.83 -14.01
C PRO A 100 8.55 9.13 -14.36
N TRP A 101 7.85 8.16 -14.93
CA TRP A 101 6.44 8.30 -15.33
C TRP A 101 5.51 8.71 -14.18
N TRP A 102 5.91 8.46 -12.95
CA TRP A 102 5.16 8.82 -11.75
C TRP A 102 5.50 10.21 -11.18
N MET A 103 6.42 10.95 -11.82
CA MET A 103 6.87 12.26 -11.35
C MET A 103 5.72 13.22 -11.03
N GLU A 104 4.68 13.21 -11.87
CA GLU A 104 3.52 14.07 -11.67
C GLU A 104 2.64 13.68 -10.45
N ALA A 105 2.91 12.55 -9.81
CA ALA A 105 2.18 12.13 -8.61
C ALA A 105 2.76 12.73 -7.32
N VAL A 106 3.98 13.24 -7.35
CA VAL A 106 4.68 13.84 -6.20
C VAL A 106 4.93 15.32 -6.40
N ASP A 107 5.02 16.05 -5.30
CA ASP A 107 5.40 17.45 -5.32
C ASP A 107 6.92 17.58 -5.05
N GLY A 108 7.61 18.48 -5.78
CA GLY A 108 8.98 18.86 -5.47
C GLY A 108 10.05 17.81 -5.81
N LEU A 109 9.77 16.90 -6.73
CA LEU A 109 10.80 16.01 -7.26
C LEU A 109 11.89 16.84 -7.95
N ARG A 110 13.14 16.59 -7.59
CA ARG A 110 14.32 17.21 -8.19
C ARG A 110 15.44 16.19 -8.38
N ARG A 111 16.39 16.52 -9.22
CA ARG A 111 17.65 15.78 -9.31
C ARG A 111 18.48 15.96 -8.04
N ALA A 112 19.21 14.90 -7.67
CA ALA A 112 20.17 14.94 -6.57
C ALA A 112 21.41 15.73 -6.97
N GLU A 113 21.98 16.47 -6.02
CA GLU A 113 23.30 17.07 -6.15
C GLU A 113 24.41 16.01 -5.92
N LYS A 114 25.63 16.26 -6.41
CA LYS A 114 26.73 15.29 -6.30
C LYS A 114 27.05 14.88 -4.87
N ASN A 115 26.93 15.79 -3.92
CA ASN A 115 27.17 15.56 -2.50
C ASN A 115 26.06 14.76 -1.80
N GLU A 116 24.91 14.57 -2.46
CA GLU A 116 23.81 13.74 -1.97
C GLU A 116 23.90 12.29 -2.43
N LEU A 117 24.74 12.01 -3.44
CA LEU A 117 24.90 10.68 -4.01
C LEU A 117 25.77 9.78 -3.13
N ALA A 118 25.34 8.54 -2.95
CA ALA A 118 26.19 7.52 -2.35
C ALA A 118 27.27 7.04 -3.32
N PRO A 119 28.40 6.51 -2.83
CA PRO A 119 29.43 5.95 -3.67
C PRO A 119 28.90 4.87 -4.63
N GLY A 120 29.30 4.94 -5.90
CA GLY A 120 28.89 4.01 -6.92
C GLY A 120 27.60 4.38 -7.68
N TYR A 121 26.97 5.51 -7.33
CA TYR A 121 25.81 6.05 -8.05
C TYR A 121 26.17 7.34 -8.80
N VAL A 122 25.64 7.49 -9.98
CA VAL A 122 25.97 8.61 -10.88
C VAL A 122 24.89 9.69 -10.92
N ALA A 123 23.67 9.33 -10.53
CA ALA A 123 22.53 10.24 -10.48
C ALA A 123 21.56 9.84 -9.35
N GLY A 124 20.56 10.69 -9.09
CA GLY A 124 19.50 10.39 -8.14
C GLY A 124 18.34 11.37 -8.28
N ARG A 125 17.22 10.98 -7.72
CA ARG A 125 15.99 11.78 -7.63
C ARG A 125 15.63 11.97 -6.17
N VAL A 126 15.48 13.21 -5.75
CA VAL A 126 15.11 13.58 -4.37
C VAL A 126 13.65 14.01 -4.37
N PHE A 127 12.87 13.46 -3.47
CA PHE A 127 11.45 13.78 -3.30
C PHE A 127 11.00 13.42 -1.89
N THR A 128 9.83 13.91 -1.50
CA THR A 128 9.19 13.54 -0.22
C THR A 128 8.03 12.59 -0.49
N ALA A 129 7.99 11.47 0.21
CA ALA A 129 6.93 10.47 0.05
C ALA A 129 6.32 10.02 1.39
N PRO A 130 5.08 9.54 1.38
CA PRO A 130 4.51 8.88 2.53
C PRO A 130 5.29 7.60 2.88
N VAL A 131 5.72 7.51 4.13
CA VAL A 131 6.20 6.28 4.78
C VAL A 131 5.16 5.85 5.79
N ILE A 132 4.85 4.56 5.81
CA ILE A 132 3.74 4.02 6.59
C ILE A 132 4.26 2.97 7.57
N ALA A 133 4.10 3.21 8.87
CA ALA A 133 4.31 2.21 9.91
C ALA A 133 3.14 1.21 9.87
N MET A 134 3.25 0.17 9.04
CA MET A 134 2.15 -0.74 8.73
C MET A 134 1.44 -1.34 9.95
N PRO A 135 2.12 -1.79 11.02
CA PRO A 135 1.41 -2.29 12.21
C PRO A 135 0.56 -1.24 12.91
N VAL A 136 0.93 0.04 12.83
CA VAL A 136 0.14 1.16 13.37
C VAL A 136 -1.03 1.46 12.45
N TYR A 137 -0.74 1.58 11.15
CA TYR A 137 -1.75 1.92 10.13
C TYR A 137 -2.87 0.89 10.04
N LEU A 138 -2.55 -0.40 10.06
CA LEU A 138 -3.57 -1.46 9.99
C LEU A 138 -4.48 -1.43 11.22
N LYS A 139 -3.94 -1.24 12.42
CA LYS A 139 -4.75 -1.07 13.63
C LYS A 139 -5.62 0.19 13.57
N TRP A 140 -5.10 1.28 13.02
CA TRP A 140 -5.88 2.49 12.80
C TRP A 140 -7.03 2.24 11.83
N LEU A 141 -6.79 1.53 10.71
CA LEU A 141 -7.83 1.15 9.76
C LEU A 141 -8.91 0.26 10.40
N GLU A 142 -8.53 -0.72 11.25
CA GLU A 142 -9.52 -1.53 11.97
C GLU A 142 -10.40 -0.67 12.88
N ARG A 143 -9.79 0.24 13.66
CA ARG A 143 -10.56 1.20 14.48
C ARG A 143 -11.47 2.08 13.63
N LYS A 144 -11.01 2.48 12.45
CA LYS A 144 -11.81 3.27 11.50
C LYS A 144 -13.02 2.50 10.97
N VAL A 145 -12.84 1.22 10.63
CA VAL A 145 -13.95 0.32 10.24
C VAL A 145 -14.99 0.23 11.37
N ASP A 146 -14.55 0.00 12.60
CA ASP A 146 -15.44 -0.08 13.76
C ASP A 146 -16.19 1.25 14.01
N SER A 147 -15.49 2.38 13.97
CA SER A 147 -16.08 3.72 14.17
C SER A 147 -17.18 4.03 13.13
N LEU A 148 -17.03 3.49 11.92
CA LEU A 148 -18.01 3.59 10.83
C LEU A 148 -19.08 2.49 10.87
N LYS A 149 -19.14 1.68 11.94
CA LYS A 149 -20.09 0.58 12.14
C LYS A 149 -19.93 -0.60 11.17
N GLY A 150 -18.74 -0.77 10.59
CA GLY A 150 -18.37 -2.00 9.91
C GLY A 150 -18.07 -3.12 10.91
N THR A 151 -18.08 -4.35 10.47
CA THR A 151 -17.78 -5.52 11.30
C THR A 151 -16.68 -6.37 10.69
N ILE A 152 -15.91 -7.07 11.51
CA ILE A 152 -14.85 -7.99 11.08
C ILE A 152 -15.14 -9.36 11.67
N GLU A 153 -15.35 -10.35 10.79
CA GLU A 153 -15.61 -11.75 11.12
C GLU A 153 -14.39 -12.59 10.77
N THR A 154 -13.86 -13.35 11.74
CA THR A 154 -12.77 -14.29 11.48
C THR A 154 -13.34 -15.61 11.04
N ARG A 155 -13.26 -15.89 9.74
CA ARG A 155 -13.77 -17.09 9.08
C ARG A 155 -13.02 -17.33 7.78
N SER A 156 -12.69 -18.58 7.47
CA SER A 156 -12.15 -18.95 6.15
C SER A 156 -13.27 -18.95 5.10
N VAL A 157 -12.92 -18.48 3.90
CA VAL A 157 -13.81 -18.46 2.73
C VAL A 157 -13.25 -19.42 1.70
N ALA A 158 -14.04 -20.41 1.33
CA ALA A 158 -13.66 -21.37 0.30
C ALA A 158 -14.28 -21.04 -1.08
N ASN A 159 -15.34 -20.22 -1.11
CA ASN A 159 -16.03 -19.84 -2.33
C ASN A 159 -16.60 -18.42 -2.19
N LEU A 160 -16.26 -17.55 -3.12
CA LEU A 160 -16.76 -16.17 -3.14
C LEU A 160 -18.22 -16.07 -3.57
N GLU A 161 -18.66 -16.94 -4.49
CA GLU A 161 -20.03 -16.91 -5.01
C GLU A 161 -21.05 -17.21 -3.91
N ALA A 162 -20.69 -18.08 -2.96
CA ALA A 162 -21.55 -18.37 -1.82
C ALA A 162 -21.86 -17.13 -0.97
N LEU A 163 -20.93 -16.17 -0.92
CA LEU A 163 -21.12 -14.92 -0.18
C LEU A 163 -22.10 -13.95 -0.87
N LEU A 164 -22.36 -14.11 -2.17
CA LEU A 164 -23.37 -13.34 -2.89
C LEU A 164 -24.81 -13.66 -2.44
N LEU A 165 -25.00 -14.77 -1.72
CA LEU A 165 -26.26 -15.05 -1.04
C LEU A 165 -26.44 -14.21 0.24
N GLU A 166 -25.33 -13.69 0.80
CA GLU A 166 -25.31 -12.93 2.03
C GLU A 166 -25.23 -11.40 1.81
N ALA A 167 -24.72 -10.95 0.65
CA ALA A 167 -24.58 -9.53 0.32
C ALA A 167 -24.68 -9.27 -1.18
N SER A 168 -25.10 -8.05 -1.55
CA SER A 168 -25.22 -7.62 -2.94
C SER A 168 -23.90 -7.34 -3.65
N LEU A 169 -22.82 -7.21 -2.89
CA LEU A 169 -21.46 -6.95 -3.37
C LEU A 169 -20.45 -7.76 -2.57
N VAL A 170 -19.59 -8.49 -3.27
CA VAL A 170 -18.44 -9.19 -2.68
C VAL A 170 -17.17 -8.65 -3.32
N VAL A 171 -16.20 -8.22 -2.49
CA VAL A 171 -14.91 -7.70 -2.95
C VAL A 171 -13.80 -8.63 -2.49
N ASN A 172 -13.07 -9.19 -3.44
CA ASN A 172 -11.91 -10.06 -3.18
C ASN A 172 -10.67 -9.21 -2.86
N CYS A 173 -10.22 -9.25 -1.62
CA CYS A 173 -9.00 -8.60 -1.13
C CYS A 173 -8.06 -9.61 -0.45
N THR A 174 -8.06 -10.86 -0.91
CA THR A 174 -7.35 -11.99 -0.26
C THR A 174 -5.86 -12.06 -0.60
N GLY A 175 -5.34 -11.10 -1.37
CA GLY A 175 -3.92 -11.09 -1.77
C GLY A 175 -3.55 -12.35 -2.56
N LEU A 176 -2.46 -13.02 -2.20
CA LEU A 176 -2.01 -14.23 -2.91
C LEU A 176 -2.99 -15.40 -2.83
N ALA A 177 -3.86 -15.46 -1.82
CA ALA A 177 -4.86 -16.51 -1.72
C ALA A 177 -5.94 -16.43 -2.84
N ALA A 178 -6.02 -15.28 -3.53
CA ALA A 178 -6.89 -15.14 -4.69
C ALA A 178 -6.52 -16.13 -5.81
N ARG A 179 -5.25 -16.54 -5.93
CA ARG A 179 -4.81 -17.53 -6.91
C ARG A 179 -5.63 -18.81 -6.85
N GLU A 180 -5.80 -19.36 -5.64
CA GLU A 180 -6.55 -20.59 -5.43
C GLU A 180 -8.06 -20.32 -5.37
N LEU A 181 -8.47 -19.18 -4.83
CA LEU A 181 -9.88 -18.87 -4.57
C LEU A 181 -10.69 -18.57 -5.84
N VAL A 182 -10.02 -18.06 -6.90
CA VAL A 182 -10.65 -17.70 -8.18
C VAL A 182 -9.90 -18.26 -9.39
N ASP A 183 -9.05 -19.28 -9.20
CA ASP A 183 -8.28 -19.97 -10.24
C ASP A 183 -7.46 -19.00 -11.11
N ASP A 184 -6.83 -17.97 -10.49
CA ASP A 184 -6.01 -16.97 -11.18
C ASP A 184 -4.54 -17.41 -11.23
N ASP A 185 -4.18 -18.20 -12.22
CA ASP A 185 -2.80 -18.65 -12.44
C ASP A 185 -1.83 -17.54 -12.83
N ALA A 186 -2.30 -16.38 -13.27
CA ALA A 186 -1.46 -15.23 -13.55
C ALA A 186 -0.94 -14.58 -12.25
N LEU A 187 -1.59 -14.80 -11.12
CA LEU A 187 -1.17 -14.27 -9.84
C LEU A 187 0.01 -15.08 -9.27
N HIS A 188 1.16 -14.44 -9.13
CA HIS A 188 2.36 -15.06 -8.57
C HIS A 188 3.03 -14.15 -7.52
N PRO A 189 3.67 -14.73 -6.49
CA PRO A 189 4.33 -13.94 -5.46
C PRO A 189 5.63 -13.32 -5.99
N ILE A 190 5.86 -12.05 -5.64
CA ILE A 190 7.18 -11.43 -5.72
C ILE A 190 7.71 -11.32 -4.30
N ARG A 191 8.83 -12.01 -4.03
CA ARG A 191 9.42 -12.03 -2.69
C ARG A 191 10.10 -10.69 -2.39
N GLY A 192 9.69 -10.02 -1.30
CA GLY A 192 10.47 -9.00 -0.61
C GLY A 192 11.13 -9.59 0.64
N GLN A 193 12.34 -9.16 0.95
CA GLN A 193 13.03 -9.50 2.19
C GLN A 193 13.29 -8.22 2.97
N VAL A 194 12.86 -8.19 4.22
CA VAL A 194 12.98 -7.05 5.12
C VAL A 194 13.75 -7.47 6.37
N VAL A 195 14.69 -6.63 6.80
CA VAL A 195 15.38 -6.76 8.08
C VAL A 195 15.05 -5.53 8.91
N ARG A 196 14.49 -5.73 10.09
CA ARG A 196 14.29 -4.66 11.06
C ARG A 196 15.55 -4.47 11.88
N VAL A 197 16.01 -3.24 11.96
CA VAL A 197 17.18 -2.86 12.74
C VAL A 197 16.79 -1.81 13.77
N THR A 198 17.44 -1.83 14.92
CA THR A 198 17.33 -0.74 15.90
C THR A 198 18.18 0.42 15.40
N ALA A 199 17.56 1.43 14.83
CA ALA A 199 18.26 2.58 14.30
C ALA A 199 17.48 3.85 14.59
N GLY A 200 18.15 4.85 15.15
CA GLY A 200 17.61 6.20 15.29
C GLY A 200 18.28 7.21 14.33
N PHE A 201 18.90 6.74 13.25
CA PHE A 201 19.79 7.58 12.45
C PHE A 201 19.38 7.80 10.99
N ALA A 202 18.32 7.17 10.51
CA ALA A 202 17.89 7.35 9.12
C ALA A 202 16.93 8.55 8.99
N PRO A 203 17.44 9.77 8.66
CA PRO A 203 16.59 10.96 8.56
C PRO A 203 15.79 10.99 7.26
N ARG A 204 16.07 10.08 6.34
CA ARG A 204 15.43 9.96 5.02
C ARG A 204 15.37 8.50 4.58
N PHE A 205 14.42 8.18 3.70
CA PHE A 205 14.48 6.91 3.01
C PHE A 205 15.53 6.97 1.89
N VAL A 206 16.15 5.82 1.61
CA VAL A 206 17.07 5.65 0.49
C VAL A 206 16.63 4.41 -0.27
N GLN A 207 16.52 4.51 -1.58
CA GLN A 207 16.26 3.36 -2.45
C GLN A 207 17.20 3.37 -3.64
N ALA A 208 17.46 2.19 -4.20
CA ALA A 208 18.29 2.00 -5.35
C ALA A 208 17.91 0.72 -6.10
N GLY A 209 18.11 0.66 -7.39
CA GLY A 209 17.75 -0.47 -8.23
C GLY A 209 16.31 -0.40 -8.71
N GLY A 210 15.67 -1.56 -8.91
CA GLY A 210 14.30 -1.63 -9.43
C GLY A 210 14.19 -1.75 -10.95
N GLY A 211 15.30 -1.62 -11.68
CA GLY A 211 15.44 -1.95 -13.08
C GLY A 211 15.83 -3.42 -13.26
N GLU A 212 17.00 -3.67 -13.84
CA GLU A 212 17.58 -5.02 -13.98
C GLU A 212 18.01 -5.59 -12.62
N LYS A 213 18.52 -4.75 -11.71
CA LYS A 213 18.86 -5.13 -10.35
C LYS A 213 17.66 -5.11 -9.41
N PRO A 214 17.66 -5.97 -8.38
CA PRO A 214 16.64 -5.94 -7.34
C PRO A 214 16.56 -4.56 -6.67
N LEU A 215 15.34 -4.12 -6.36
CA LEU A 215 15.14 -2.93 -5.55
C LEU A 215 15.69 -3.16 -4.14
N SER A 216 16.59 -2.29 -3.71
CA SER A 216 17.11 -2.22 -2.35
C SER A 216 16.68 -0.91 -1.71
N TYR A 217 16.36 -0.95 -0.41
CA TYR A 217 15.91 0.27 0.28
C TYR A 217 16.25 0.25 1.76
N ILE A 218 16.37 1.46 2.32
CA ILE A 218 16.41 1.74 3.75
C ILE A 218 15.23 2.69 4.02
N ILE A 219 14.39 2.33 4.96
CA ILE A 219 13.22 3.12 5.36
C ILE A 219 13.31 3.41 6.85
N PRO A 220 13.16 4.68 7.29
CA PRO A 220 13.20 5.09 8.70
C PRO A 220 12.13 4.43 9.55
#